data_4b5f601447d05049d1c7f7f9c802a198
#
_entry.id   4b5f601447d05049d1c7f7f9c802a198
#
_cell.length_a   1.000
_cell.length_b   1.000
_cell.length_c   1.000
_cell.angle_alpha   90.00
_cell.angle_beta   90.00
_cell.angle_gamma   90.00
#
_symmetry.space_group_name_H-M   'P 1'
#
loop_
_entity.id
_entity.type
_entity.pdbx_description
1 polymer ?
#
loop_
_entity_poly.entity_id
_entity_poly.type
_entity_poly.pdbx_seq_one_letter_code
_entity_poly.pdbx_strand_id
1 'polypeptide(L)'
;SQGSSAQSPCLAGSFQNQNRQASGIDADPGFYVSLNASPNQSACAPGEYQSSPGQSSCLLSDPGYFSSGTASSSQEVCQPGTYQPTPGQTSCLDTDPGYFAPNSGQSEQTAAPLDEYVPSSKSSSTEPCPDKTITISSAAISIDDCLLDSDGDRIHDGADQDDDGDGINDLQDSCPLGLTDWSSDANSDNDSDGCKDSDEDEDDD
;
A
#
# COMPACT_ATOMS: atom_id res chain seq x y z
N SER A 1 27.15 68.01 -5.81
CA SER A 1 25.91 67.26 -5.82
C SER A 1 26.24 65.78 -5.79
N GLN A 2 26.16 65.18 -4.61
CA GLN A 2 26.22 63.73 -4.49
C GLN A 2 24.86 63.16 -4.93
N GLY A 3 24.85 62.47 -6.05
CA GLY A 3 23.70 61.74 -6.52
C GLY A 3 23.40 60.59 -5.54
N SER A 4 22.34 60.71 -4.79
CA SER A 4 21.75 59.61 -4.05
C SER A 4 21.13 58.64 -5.08
N SER A 5 21.86 57.60 -5.46
CA SER A 5 21.24 56.50 -6.17
C SER A 5 20.27 55.81 -5.20
N ALA A 6 18.98 55.97 -5.43
CA ALA A 6 17.96 55.25 -4.71
C ALA A 6 18.25 53.75 -4.86
N GLN A 7 18.53 53.08 -3.76
CA GLN A 7 18.77 51.64 -3.71
C GLN A 7 17.43 50.92 -3.96
N SER A 8 17.35 50.12 -5.02
CA SER A 8 16.14 49.32 -5.29
C SER A 8 15.99 48.28 -4.17
N PRO A 9 14.79 48.12 -3.60
CA PRO A 9 14.56 47.11 -2.59
C PRO A 9 14.71 45.71 -3.20
N CYS A 10 15.21 44.76 -2.42
CA CYS A 10 15.21 43.33 -2.82
C CYS A 10 13.79 42.85 -3.07
N LEU A 11 13.62 42.09 -4.12
CA LEU A 11 12.36 41.45 -4.41
C LEU A 11 12.16 40.20 -3.53
N ALA A 12 10.93 39.74 -3.45
CA ALA A 12 10.62 38.44 -2.82
C ALA A 12 11.54 37.36 -3.42
N GLY A 13 11.96 36.42 -2.59
CA GLY A 13 12.99 35.44 -2.91
C GLY A 13 14.40 35.84 -2.48
N SER A 14 14.66 37.12 -2.20
CA SER A 14 15.95 37.60 -1.76
C SER A 14 15.84 38.55 -0.54
N PHE A 15 16.89 38.62 0.28
CA PHE A 15 16.97 39.43 1.48
C PHE A 15 18.27 40.22 1.56
N GLN A 16 18.32 41.21 2.45
CA GLN A 16 19.53 41.99 2.75
C GLN A 16 19.74 42.05 4.25
N ASN A 17 20.80 41.44 4.74
CA ASN A 17 21.14 41.35 6.16
C ASN A 17 22.12 42.45 6.62
N GLN A 18 22.57 43.31 5.72
CA GLN A 18 23.50 44.41 6.02
C GLN A 18 23.07 45.72 5.36
N ASN A 19 23.33 46.85 6.02
CA ASN A 19 23.13 48.17 5.44
C ASN A 19 24.11 48.43 4.29
N ARG A 20 23.60 49.02 3.17
CA ARG A 20 24.37 49.38 1.99
C ARG A 20 24.86 48.20 1.12
N GLN A 21 24.19 47.08 1.19
CA GLN A 21 24.46 45.97 0.29
C GLN A 21 23.98 46.30 -1.13
N ALA A 22 24.81 46.08 -2.15
CA ALA A 22 24.52 46.46 -3.53
C ALA A 22 23.48 45.58 -4.21
N SER A 23 23.30 44.34 -3.73
CA SER A 23 22.34 43.35 -4.25
C SER A 23 21.75 42.52 -3.11
N GLY A 24 20.57 41.94 -3.33
CA GLY A 24 19.98 40.98 -2.44
C GLY A 24 20.76 39.65 -2.46
N ILE A 25 20.64 38.90 -1.38
CA ILE A 25 21.09 37.54 -1.25
C ILE A 25 19.87 36.66 -1.49
N ASP A 26 19.95 35.71 -2.39
CA ASP A 26 18.87 34.75 -2.61
C ASP A 26 18.63 33.90 -1.36
N ALA A 27 17.37 33.56 -1.07
CA ALA A 27 17.05 32.63 -0.01
C ALA A 27 17.73 31.28 -0.30
N ASP A 28 18.29 30.68 0.74
CA ASP A 28 18.92 29.35 0.63
C ASP A 28 17.88 28.25 0.40
N PRO A 29 18.26 27.11 -0.19
CA PRO A 29 17.41 25.92 -0.16
C PRO A 29 16.96 25.59 1.26
N GLY A 30 15.68 25.23 1.43
CA GLY A 30 15.05 25.08 2.75
C GLY A 30 14.46 26.36 3.33
N PHE A 31 14.68 27.52 2.67
CA PHE A 31 14.22 28.83 3.12
C PHE A 31 13.49 29.58 2.00
N TYR A 32 12.76 30.61 2.40
CA TYR A 32 12.05 31.50 1.49
C TYR A 32 12.03 32.94 2.00
N VAL A 33 11.73 33.89 1.11
CA VAL A 33 11.52 35.30 1.44
C VAL A 33 10.24 35.78 0.75
N SER A 34 9.14 35.88 1.48
CA SER A 34 7.83 36.20 0.94
C SER A 34 7.61 37.68 0.64
N LEU A 35 8.34 38.59 1.30
CA LEU A 35 8.15 40.05 1.20
C LEU A 35 9.39 40.74 0.58
N ASN A 36 9.13 41.80 -0.19
CA ASN A 36 10.18 42.68 -0.64
C ASN A 36 10.88 43.38 0.53
N ALA A 37 12.14 43.73 0.36
CA ALA A 37 12.97 44.42 1.38
C ALA A 37 13.08 43.70 2.73
N SER A 38 12.95 42.35 2.72
CA SER A 38 13.14 41.58 3.93
C SER A 38 14.59 41.58 4.40
N PRO A 39 14.84 41.69 5.72
CA PRO A 39 16.18 41.63 6.29
C PRO A 39 16.68 40.17 6.47
N ASN A 40 15.80 39.17 6.45
CA ASN A 40 16.09 37.77 6.73
C ASN A 40 15.25 36.87 5.84
N GLN A 41 15.71 35.63 5.67
CA GLN A 41 14.95 34.53 5.14
C GLN A 41 14.20 33.76 6.23
N SER A 42 13.10 33.10 5.88
CA SER A 42 12.30 32.26 6.77
C SER A 42 12.51 30.79 6.39
N ALA A 43 12.60 29.92 7.39
CA ALA A 43 12.70 28.47 7.16
C ALA A 43 11.35 27.88 6.74
N CYS A 44 11.37 26.89 5.85
CA CYS A 44 10.21 26.05 5.59
C CYS A 44 9.77 25.33 6.87
N ALA A 45 8.46 25.25 7.08
CA ALA A 45 7.89 24.50 8.20
C ALA A 45 7.97 22.98 7.98
N PRO A 46 7.81 22.16 9.02
CA PRO A 46 7.61 20.72 8.84
C PRO A 46 6.44 20.45 7.90
N GLY A 47 6.57 19.46 7.03
CA GLY A 47 5.64 19.19 5.94
C GLY A 47 5.94 19.98 4.65
N GLU A 48 6.85 20.95 4.72
CA GLU A 48 7.25 21.79 3.59
C GLU A 48 8.73 21.65 3.27
N TYR A 49 9.09 21.93 2.03
CA TYR A 49 10.47 21.97 1.56
C TYR A 49 10.67 23.03 0.48
N GLN A 50 11.94 23.40 0.22
CA GLN A 50 12.31 24.21 -0.93
C GLN A 50 13.68 23.82 -1.45
N SER A 51 13.72 23.23 -2.65
CA SER A 51 14.97 22.75 -3.23
C SER A 51 15.78 23.80 -3.98
N SER A 52 15.13 24.89 -4.39
CA SER A 52 15.77 25.92 -5.22
C SER A 52 16.04 27.18 -4.38
N PRO A 53 17.18 27.86 -4.58
CA PRO A 53 17.43 29.15 -3.96
C PRO A 53 16.52 30.24 -4.53
N GLY A 54 16.42 31.36 -3.84
CA GLY A 54 15.74 32.56 -4.32
C GLY A 54 14.23 32.46 -4.40
N GLN A 55 13.61 31.59 -3.62
CA GLN A 55 12.17 31.35 -3.67
C GLN A 55 11.39 32.23 -2.65
N SER A 56 10.16 32.57 -3.02
CA SER A 56 9.26 33.39 -2.19
C SER A 56 8.30 32.57 -1.33
N SER A 57 8.28 31.25 -1.46
CA SER A 57 7.45 30.32 -0.69
C SER A 57 8.09 28.92 -0.64
N CYS A 58 7.67 28.12 0.32
CA CYS A 58 7.96 26.70 0.35
C CYS A 58 6.89 25.90 -0.41
N LEU A 59 7.22 24.66 -0.75
CA LEU A 59 6.36 23.67 -1.38
C LEU A 59 5.93 22.67 -0.30
N LEU A 60 4.70 22.19 -0.36
CA LEU A 60 4.27 21.05 0.44
C LEU A 60 4.95 19.77 -0.08
N SER A 61 5.29 18.85 0.80
CA SER A 61 5.68 17.51 0.38
C SER A 61 4.54 16.84 -0.42
N ASP A 62 4.90 16.11 -1.49
CA ASP A 62 3.93 15.43 -2.34
C ASP A 62 3.33 14.20 -1.67
N PRO A 63 2.15 13.70 -2.12
CA PRO A 63 1.69 12.37 -1.75
C PRO A 63 2.78 11.31 -2.04
N GLY A 64 2.95 10.35 -1.13
CA GLY A 64 4.05 9.37 -1.16
C GLY A 64 5.36 9.88 -0.55
N TYR A 65 5.40 11.16 -0.13
CA TYR A 65 6.57 11.80 0.47
C TYR A 65 6.21 12.56 1.75
N PHE A 66 7.22 12.93 2.50
CA PHE A 66 7.10 13.72 3.73
C PHE A 66 8.30 14.64 3.92
N SER A 67 8.18 15.60 4.83
CA SER A 67 9.26 16.48 5.24
C SER A 67 9.21 16.65 6.77
N SER A 68 10.08 15.95 7.49
CA SER A 68 10.01 15.83 8.96
C SER A 68 10.52 17.06 9.71
N GLY A 69 11.41 17.84 9.10
CA GLY A 69 12.11 18.93 9.75
C GLY A 69 11.75 20.32 9.26
N THR A 70 12.25 21.34 9.97
CA THR A 70 12.28 22.72 9.50
C THR A 70 13.46 22.94 8.55
N ALA A 71 13.35 23.93 7.66
CA ALA A 71 14.39 24.28 6.68
C ALA A 71 14.78 23.09 5.76
N SER A 72 13.84 22.21 5.45
CA SER A 72 14.09 21.08 4.56
C SER A 72 14.33 21.56 3.12
N SER A 73 15.44 21.15 2.53
CA SER A 73 15.76 21.41 1.11
C SER A 73 15.21 20.36 0.15
N SER A 74 14.66 19.26 0.69
CA SER A 74 14.06 18.16 -0.09
C SER A 74 12.99 17.46 0.72
N GLN A 75 12.10 16.77 0.04
CA GLN A 75 11.19 15.81 0.65
C GLN A 75 11.82 14.41 0.72
N GLU A 76 11.38 13.60 1.67
CA GLU A 76 11.78 12.22 1.87
C GLU A 76 10.70 11.28 1.34
N VAL A 77 11.10 10.13 0.76
CA VAL A 77 10.17 9.16 0.17
C VAL A 77 9.67 8.16 1.23
N CYS A 78 8.38 7.87 1.22
CA CYS A 78 7.84 6.75 2.01
C CYS A 78 8.47 5.42 1.56
N GLN A 79 8.91 4.62 2.52
CA GLN A 79 9.53 3.32 2.25
C GLN A 79 8.45 2.24 2.02
N PRO A 80 8.79 1.09 1.40
CA PRO A 80 7.88 -0.03 1.30
C PRO A 80 7.26 -0.40 2.66
N GLY A 81 5.99 -0.78 2.66
CA GLY A 81 5.20 -0.97 3.88
C GLY A 81 4.57 0.31 4.43
N THR A 82 4.88 1.47 3.82
CA THR A 82 4.33 2.76 4.25
C THR A 82 3.82 3.57 3.05
N TYR A 83 2.89 4.47 3.30
CA TYR A 83 2.28 5.32 2.29
C TYR A 83 1.94 6.71 2.85
N GLN A 84 1.65 7.68 1.99
CA GLN A 84 1.13 8.98 2.43
C GLN A 84 0.18 9.57 1.38
N PRO A 85 -1.14 9.62 1.67
CA PRO A 85 -2.13 10.12 0.71
C PRO A 85 -2.21 11.65 0.65
N THR A 86 -1.79 12.32 1.70
CA THR A 86 -2.01 13.76 1.87
C THR A 86 -0.71 14.53 1.73
N PRO A 87 -0.67 15.61 0.92
CA PRO A 87 0.51 16.45 0.82
C PRO A 87 0.80 17.19 2.13
N GLY A 88 2.03 17.67 2.30
CA GLY A 88 2.43 18.49 3.43
C GLY A 88 2.56 17.75 4.76
N GLN A 89 2.83 16.45 4.72
CA GLN A 89 2.96 15.64 5.91
C GLN A 89 4.40 15.54 6.42
N THR A 90 4.53 15.23 7.70
CA THR A 90 5.83 15.11 8.40
C THR A 90 6.30 13.70 8.59
N SER A 91 5.49 12.70 8.21
CA SER A 91 5.78 11.27 8.29
C SER A 91 4.89 10.49 7.33
N CYS A 92 5.29 9.27 7.03
CA CYS A 92 4.42 8.30 6.34
C CYS A 92 3.56 7.54 7.34
N LEU A 93 2.47 6.95 6.85
CA LEU A 93 1.59 6.05 7.55
C LEU A 93 2.03 4.61 7.27
N ASP A 94 1.98 3.76 8.28
CA ASP A 94 2.14 2.32 8.08
C ASP A 94 0.87 1.76 7.40
N THR A 95 1.02 0.73 6.55
CA THR A 95 -0.15 0.01 6.01
C THR A 95 -0.91 -0.71 7.11
N ASP A 96 -2.21 -0.87 6.94
CA ASP A 96 -3.06 -1.64 7.85
C ASP A 96 -2.92 -3.16 7.59
N PRO A 97 -3.26 -4.04 8.56
CA PRO A 97 -3.46 -5.46 8.25
C PRO A 97 -4.46 -5.64 7.11
N GLY A 98 -4.24 -6.62 6.25
CA GLY A 98 -5.00 -6.82 5.01
C GLY A 98 -4.52 -5.96 3.83
N TYR A 99 -3.58 -5.04 4.06
CA TYR A 99 -3.05 -4.13 3.03
C TYR A 99 -1.53 -4.13 3.02
N PHE A 100 -0.97 -3.80 1.86
CA PHE A 100 0.48 -3.71 1.66
C PHE A 100 0.85 -2.54 0.74
N ALA A 101 2.13 -2.16 0.79
CA ALA A 101 2.70 -1.13 -0.06
C ALA A 101 4.07 -1.63 -0.57
N PRO A 102 4.15 -2.25 -1.77
CA PRO A 102 5.36 -2.92 -2.24
C PRO A 102 6.50 -1.96 -2.64
N ASN A 103 6.17 -0.74 -3.00
CA ASN A 103 7.14 0.21 -3.54
C ASN A 103 7.32 1.44 -2.65
N SER A 104 8.46 2.10 -2.78
CA SER A 104 8.65 3.42 -2.20
C SER A 104 7.79 4.47 -2.91
N GLY A 105 7.40 5.51 -2.18
CA GLY A 105 6.68 6.65 -2.74
C GLY A 105 5.20 6.41 -3.02
N GLN A 106 4.60 5.39 -2.41
CA GLN A 106 3.18 5.13 -2.58
C GLN A 106 2.31 6.15 -1.84
N SER A 107 1.30 6.64 -2.53
CA SER A 107 0.28 7.53 -1.97
C SER A 107 -0.89 6.79 -1.33
N GLU A 108 -1.02 5.49 -1.57
CA GLU A 108 -2.09 4.64 -1.05
C GLU A 108 -1.58 3.24 -0.74
N GLN A 109 -2.27 2.53 0.14
CA GLN A 109 -2.06 1.13 0.41
C GLN A 109 -2.92 0.28 -0.54
N THR A 110 -2.45 -0.94 -0.86
CA THR A 110 -3.14 -1.89 -1.74
C THR A 110 -3.71 -3.02 -0.91
N ALA A 111 -4.97 -3.39 -1.12
CA ALA A 111 -5.57 -4.55 -0.46
C ALA A 111 -4.90 -5.85 -0.93
N ALA A 112 -4.73 -6.81 -0.02
CA ALA A 112 -4.37 -8.18 -0.39
C ALA A 112 -5.35 -8.70 -1.44
N PRO A 113 -4.88 -9.25 -2.56
CA PRO A 113 -5.77 -9.87 -3.54
C PRO A 113 -6.43 -11.14 -2.99
N LEU A 114 -7.33 -11.73 -3.75
CA LEU A 114 -7.89 -13.03 -3.40
C LEU A 114 -6.76 -14.08 -3.29
N ASP A 115 -6.94 -15.02 -2.39
CA ASP A 115 -6.04 -16.14 -2.11
C ASP A 115 -4.69 -15.72 -1.51
N GLU A 116 -4.65 -14.48 -0.99
CA GLU A 116 -3.51 -13.93 -0.26
C GLU A 116 -3.99 -13.16 0.98
N TYR A 117 -3.15 -13.07 2.01
CA TYR A 117 -3.44 -12.34 3.23
C TYR A 117 -2.25 -11.50 3.71
N VAL A 118 -2.51 -10.52 4.57
CA VAL A 118 -1.49 -9.66 5.19
C VAL A 118 -1.77 -9.55 6.69
N PRO A 119 -1.03 -10.29 7.55
CA PRO A 119 -1.35 -10.37 8.98
C PRO A 119 -0.91 -9.16 9.79
N SER A 120 0.02 -8.35 9.26
CA SER A 120 0.65 -7.29 10.04
C SER A 120 0.58 -5.95 9.34
N SER A 121 0.49 -4.87 10.13
CA SER A 121 0.73 -3.52 9.61
C SER A 121 2.16 -3.36 9.10
N LYS A 122 2.39 -2.31 8.30
CA LYS A 122 3.70 -1.98 7.70
C LYS A 122 4.22 -3.07 6.76
N SER A 123 3.34 -3.77 6.09
CA SER A 123 3.70 -4.83 5.16
C SER A 123 3.99 -4.30 3.76
N SER A 124 5.06 -4.82 3.15
CA SER A 124 5.43 -4.54 1.76
C SER A 124 5.07 -5.67 0.80
N SER A 125 4.54 -6.79 1.31
CA SER A 125 4.14 -7.97 0.54
C SER A 125 2.96 -8.66 1.20
N THR A 126 2.35 -9.55 0.46
CA THR A 126 1.32 -10.47 0.88
C THR A 126 1.90 -11.85 1.18
N GLU A 127 1.14 -12.70 1.85
CA GLU A 127 1.39 -14.13 2.03
C GLU A 127 0.32 -14.94 1.31
N PRO A 128 0.66 -15.99 0.55
CA PRO A 128 -0.32 -16.81 -0.15
C PRO A 128 -1.08 -17.72 0.83
N CYS A 129 -2.33 -18.00 0.53
CA CYS A 129 -3.08 -19.05 1.18
C CYS A 129 -2.44 -20.42 0.90
N PRO A 130 -2.58 -21.40 1.81
CA PRO A 130 -2.21 -22.80 1.55
C PRO A 130 -2.90 -23.37 0.32
N ASP A 131 -2.30 -24.42 -0.26
CA ASP A 131 -2.93 -25.17 -1.35
C ASP A 131 -4.33 -25.63 -0.97
N LYS A 132 -5.24 -25.62 -1.93
CA LYS A 132 -6.66 -25.96 -1.75
C LYS A 132 -7.39 -25.08 -0.73
N THR A 133 -6.99 -23.84 -0.60
CA THR A 133 -7.72 -22.84 0.20
C THR A 133 -7.88 -21.53 -0.56
N ILE A 134 -8.98 -20.86 -0.33
CA ILE A 134 -9.33 -19.58 -0.96
C ILE A 134 -9.71 -18.53 0.07
N THR A 135 -9.59 -17.26 -0.29
CA THR A 135 -10.27 -16.18 0.43
C THR A 135 -11.55 -15.78 -0.31
N ILE A 136 -12.62 -15.53 0.42
CA ILE A 136 -13.89 -15.07 -0.15
C ILE A 136 -13.94 -13.56 -0.40
N SER A 137 -12.95 -12.81 0.08
CA SER A 137 -12.83 -11.37 -0.12
C SER A 137 -11.36 -10.94 -0.13
N SER A 138 -11.09 -9.82 -0.78
CA SER A 138 -9.79 -9.14 -0.68
C SER A 138 -9.55 -8.57 0.72
N ALA A 139 -8.31 -8.17 1.00
CA ALA A 139 -7.86 -7.63 2.28
C ALA A 139 -7.96 -8.62 3.46
N ALA A 140 -7.78 -9.91 3.22
CA ALA A 140 -7.68 -10.91 4.25
C ALA A 140 -6.49 -10.60 5.20
N ILE A 141 -6.70 -10.83 6.49
CA ILE A 141 -5.75 -10.45 7.55
C ILE A 141 -5.09 -11.64 8.24
N SER A 142 -5.54 -12.85 7.96
CA SER A 142 -5.08 -14.06 8.65
C SER A 142 -5.12 -15.26 7.73
N ILE A 143 -4.31 -16.26 8.03
CA ILE A 143 -4.44 -17.61 7.45
C ILE A 143 -5.81 -18.23 7.73
N ASP A 144 -6.48 -17.83 8.79
CA ASP A 144 -7.84 -18.28 9.13
C ASP A 144 -8.91 -17.76 8.16
N ASP A 145 -8.57 -16.75 7.34
CA ASP A 145 -9.44 -16.27 6.26
C ASP A 145 -9.30 -17.13 4.98
N CYS A 146 -8.31 -18.03 4.94
CA CYS A 146 -8.11 -19.01 3.88
C CYS A 146 -8.96 -20.23 4.18
N LEU A 147 -10.11 -20.33 3.54
CA LEU A 147 -11.10 -21.40 3.71
C LEU A 147 -10.82 -22.53 2.74
N LEU A 148 -11.02 -23.78 3.17
CA LEU A 148 -10.82 -24.97 2.35
C LEU A 148 -11.74 -24.93 1.12
N ASP A 149 -11.23 -25.36 -0.04
CA ASP A 149 -11.87 -25.44 -1.35
C ASP A 149 -11.25 -26.68 -2.01
N SER A 150 -11.86 -27.83 -1.73
CA SER A 150 -11.24 -29.13 -1.97
C SER A 150 -11.18 -29.48 -3.46
N ASP A 151 -12.21 -29.14 -4.22
CA ASP A 151 -12.30 -29.39 -5.67
C ASP A 151 -11.78 -28.23 -6.53
N GLY A 152 -11.64 -27.01 -5.94
CA GLY A 152 -11.09 -25.83 -6.63
C GLY A 152 -12.10 -25.05 -7.47
N ASP A 153 -13.40 -25.21 -7.23
CA ASP A 153 -14.46 -24.54 -7.97
C ASP A 153 -14.70 -23.09 -7.50
N ARG A 154 -14.05 -22.68 -6.38
CA ARG A 154 -14.11 -21.37 -5.70
C ARG A 154 -15.34 -21.17 -4.81
N ILE A 155 -16.02 -22.22 -4.47
CA ILE A 155 -16.95 -22.28 -3.35
C ILE A 155 -16.20 -23.01 -2.24
N HIS A 156 -16.08 -22.42 -1.04
CA HIS A 156 -15.38 -23.10 0.04
C HIS A 156 -16.23 -24.23 0.62
N ASP A 157 -15.62 -25.31 1.09
CA ASP A 157 -16.27 -26.53 1.57
C ASP A 157 -17.43 -26.29 2.56
N GLY A 158 -17.35 -25.25 3.39
CA GLY A 158 -18.44 -24.92 4.34
C GLY A 158 -19.67 -24.29 3.70
N ALA A 159 -19.67 -23.99 2.42
CA ALA A 159 -20.78 -23.41 1.63
C ALA A 159 -21.09 -24.24 0.39
N ASP A 160 -20.22 -25.15 0.02
CA ASP A 160 -20.43 -26.11 -1.05
C ASP A 160 -21.40 -27.22 -0.61
N GLN A 161 -21.90 -27.98 -1.53
CA GLN A 161 -22.76 -29.14 -1.32
C GLN A 161 -22.16 -30.42 -1.95
N ASP A 162 -20.99 -30.32 -2.58
CA ASP A 162 -20.28 -31.35 -3.30
C ASP A 162 -18.80 -31.00 -3.22
N ASP A 163 -18.21 -31.17 -2.02
CA ASP A 163 -16.91 -30.63 -1.62
C ASP A 163 -15.73 -31.16 -2.45
N ASP A 164 -15.85 -32.36 -3.06
CA ASP A 164 -14.81 -32.92 -3.91
C ASP A 164 -15.13 -32.90 -5.41
N GLY A 165 -16.35 -32.47 -5.78
CA GLY A 165 -16.75 -32.22 -7.15
C GLY A 165 -17.01 -33.48 -7.98
N ASP A 166 -17.34 -34.61 -7.33
CA ASP A 166 -17.59 -35.87 -8.00
C ASP A 166 -19.01 -36.01 -8.56
N GLY A 167 -19.93 -35.15 -8.14
CA GLY A 167 -21.33 -35.07 -8.57
C GLY A 167 -22.31 -35.71 -7.58
N ILE A 168 -21.85 -36.20 -6.42
CA ILE A 168 -22.67 -36.67 -5.30
C ILE A 168 -22.60 -35.61 -4.18
N ASN A 169 -23.75 -35.19 -3.64
CA ASN A 169 -23.75 -34.18 -2.57
C ASN A 169 -23.22 -34.78 -1.26
N ASP A 170 -22.47 -33.99 -0.46
CA ASP A 170 -21.84 -34.35 0.81
C ASP A 170 -22.75 -35.12 1.77
N LEU A 171 -24.05 -34.80 1.80
CA LEU A 171 -25.04 -35.48 2.66
C LEU A 171 -25.38 -36.93 2.20
N GLN A 172 -25.03 -37.26 0.98
CA GLN A 172 -25.32 -38.56 0.34
C GLN A 172 -24.03 -39.29 -0.01
N ASP A 173 -22.92 -38.61 0.15
CA ASP A 173 -21.58 -39.05 -0.15
C ASP A 173 -20.94 -39.66 1.08
N SER A 174 -20.41 -40.88 0.92
CA SER A 174 -19.64 -41.59 1.96
C SER A 174 -18.20 -41.06 2.06
N CYS A 175 -17.70 -40.38 0.99
CA CYS A 175 -16.36 -39.81 0.89
C CYS A 175 -16.37 -38.31 0.53
N PRO A 176 -17.07 -37.45 1.24
CA PRO A 176 -17.36 -36.05 0.83
C PRO A 176 -16.15 -35.14 0.72
N LEU A 177 -14.96 -35.58 1.03
CA LEU A 177 -13.66 -34.93 0.84
C LEU A 177 -12.70 -35.90 0.14
N GLY A 178 -13.21 -36.69 -0.75
CA GLY A 178 -12.53 -37.76 -1.45
C GLY A 178 -11.57 -37.26 -2.54
N LEU A 179 -11.36 -38.12 -3.53
CA LEU A 179 -10.56 -37.77 -4.70
C LEU A 179 -11.30 -36.76 -5.55
N THR A 180 -10.62 -35.71 -5.93
CA THR A 180 -11.09 -34.68 -6.89
C THR A 180 -10.69 -35.10 -8.33
N ASP A 181 -11.18 -34.38 -9.34
CA ASP A 181 -10.86 -34.63 -10.76
C ASP A 181 -11.46 -35.92 -11.36
N TRP A 182 -12.56 -36.43 -10.80
CA TRP A 182 -13.34 -37.54 -11.36
C TRP A 182 -14.84 -37.25 -11.24
N SER A 183 -15.68 -38.13 -11.72
CA SER A 183 -17.13 -38.03 -11.54
C SER A 183 -17.70 -39.41 -11.28
N SER A 184 -18.60 -39.50 -10.32
CA SER A 184 -19.33 -40.73 -9.99
C SER A 184 -20.15 -41.20 -11.19
N ASP A 185 -19.88 -42.42 -11.66
CA ASP A 185 -20.69 -43.11 -12.66
C ASP A 185 -20.65 -44.64 -12.42
N ALA A 186 -21.51 -45.37 -13.07
CA ALA A 186 -21.67 -46.84 -12.89
C ALA A 186 -20.41 -47.67 -13.23
N ASN A 187 -19.27 -47.07 -13.61
CA ASN A 187 -18.01 -47.79 -13.87
C ASN A 187 -16.91 -47.40 -12.86
N SER A 188 -17.09 -46.32 -12.16
CA SER A 188 -16.11 -45.78 -11.23
C SER A 188 -16.62 -45.73 -9.80
N ASP A 189 -17.92 -45.89 -9.61
CA ASP A 189 -18.67 -45.87 -8.35
C ASP A 189 -19.92 -46.75 -8.57
N ASN A 190 -19.81 -48.01 -8.19
CA ASN A 190 -20.77 -49.05 -8.59
C ASN A 190 -22.04 -49.01 -7.76
N ASP A 191 -21.96 -48.62 -6.51
CA ASP A 191 -23.10 -48.49 -5.60
C ASP A 191 -23.60 -47.04 -5.44
N SER A 192 -22.92 -46.10 -6.07
CA SER A 192 -23.26 -44.68 -6.13
C SER A 192 -23.25 -43.99 -4.76
N ASP A 193 -22.23 -44.29 -3.95
CA ASP A 193 -22.05 -43.75 -2.62
C ASP A 193 -21.05 -42.59 -2.55
N GLY A 194 -20.45 -42.20 -3.68
CA GLY A 194 -19.50 -41.09 -3.79
C GLY A 194 -18.06 -41.46 -3.54
N CYS A 195 -17.76 -42.70 -3.25
CA CYS A 195 -16.40 -43.23 -3.12
C CYS A 195 -15.96 -43.92 -4.41
N LYS A 196 -14.76 -43.60 -4.88
CA LYS A 196 -14.24 -44.22 -6.10
C LYS A 196 -13.78 -45.65 -5.88
N ASP A 197 -14.43 -46.65 -6.50
CA ASP A 197 -14.20 -48.10 -6.35
C ASP A 197 -12.72 -48.51 -6.35
N SER A 198 -11.90 -47.84 -7.15
CA SER A 198 -10.52 -48.27 -7.32
C SER A 198 -9.56 -47.76 -6.25
N ASP A 199 -9.92 -46.72 -5.52
CA ASP A 199 -8.98 -45.94 -4.74
C ASP A 199 -9.48 -45.58 -3.32
N GLU A 200 -10.80 -45.47 -3.11
CA GLU A 200 -11.40 -44.95 -1.87
C GLU A 200 -12.38 -45.94 -1.23
N ASP A 201 -13.08 -46.74 -2.01
CA ASP A 201 -14.05 -47.67 -1.51
C ASP A 201 -13.41 -49.04 -1.15
N GLU A 202 -13.71 -49.56 0.05
CA GLU A 202 -13.22 -50.84 0.56
C GLU A 202 -14.23 -51.96 0.37
N ASP A 203 -15.53 -51.67 0.12
CA ASP A 203 -16.58 -52.70 0.07
C ASP A 203 -17.23 -52.88 -1.30
N ASP A 204 -17.16 -51.94 -2.24
CA ASP A 204 -17.41 -52.05 -3.69
C ASP A 204 -18.72 -52.83 -4.05
N ASP A 205 -19.71 -52.89 -3.14
CA ASP A 205 -20.91 -53.78 -3.18
C ASP A 205 -22.22 -53.00 -3.52
#